data_404ad5df1b8c91d7382d49f30d8a1049
#
_entry.id   404ad5df1b8c91d7382d49f30d8a1049
#
_cell.length_a   1.000
_cell.length_b   1.000
_cell.length_c   1.000
_cell.angle_alpha   90.00
_cell.angle_beta   90.00
_cell.angle_gamma   90.00
#
_symmetry.space_group_name_H-M   'P 1'
#
loop_
_entity.id
_entity.type
_entity.pdbx_description
1 polymer ?
#
loop_
_entity_poly.entity_id
_entity_poly.type
_entity_poly.pdbx_seq_one_letter_code
_entity_poly.pdbx_strand_id
1 'polypeptide(L)'
;MNTRFGEFGGQYIPEVLMNEVQRVQKAFEECKNDKSFQDELHDLYVNYTGRPSMLYEALNMEKDLGGPRIFLKREDLNHTGAHKINNCIGQALLAKRMGKTRIIAETGAGQHGVAAATIAALFGMECEVFMGEIDTERQALNVYRMKLLGAKVHVVKTGSRVLKDAVNAAMQEWSRRCDDTHYVIGSTTGPAPFPEMVRYFQCCIGREARAQVLERTGRLPSKVYACVGGGSNAAGTFYPFVQDKDVELIGCEAGGKGIDTPYHAATVNRGRIGVFHGMKSLFCQDDDGNITEVYSISAGLDYPGVSPEHAYLNSIGRARYVAVTDEEAVEAFEYLAKTEGIICAIESAHAVAGMMKEIRTMDKNDIVVITLSGRGDKDVAAIARYRGEDIHD
;
A
#
# COMPACT_ATOMS: atom_id res chain seq x y z
N MET A 1 -17.27 9.08 -14.04
CA MET A 1 -16.60 8.41 -12.90
C MET A 1 -17.23 8.87 -11.60
N ASN A 2 -17.45 7.98 -10.67
CA ASN A 2 -17.92 8.36 -9.34
C ASN A 2 -16.70 8.84 -8.53
N THR A 3 -16.69 10.11 -8.12
CA THR A 3 -15.60 10.68 -7.31
C THR A 3 -15.70 10.29 -5.82
N ARG A 4 -16.70 9.50 -5.44
CA ARG A 4 -17.01 9.16 -4.07
C ARG A 4 -17.28 7.68 -3.87
N PHE A 5 -16.97 7.21 -2.68
CA PHE A 5 -17.35 5.92 -2.10
C PHE A 5 -18.33 6.22 -0.96
N GLY A 6 -19.64 6.14 -1.24
CA GLY A 6 -20.65 6.65 -0.32
C GLY A 6 -20.42 8.13 0.01
N GLU A 7 -20.21 8.47 1.27
CA GLU A 7 -19.90 9.83 1.72
C GLU A 7 -18.39 10.17 1.63
N PHE A 8 -17.51 9.19 1.42
CA PHE A 8 -16.05 9.36 1.39
C PHE A 8 -15.52 9.67 -0.02
N GLY A 9 -14.28 10.15 -0.12
CA GLY A 9 -13.64 10.54 -1.39
C GLY A 9 -13.80 12.02 -1.70
N GLY A 10 -14.03 12.35 -2.97
CA GLY A 10 -14.16 13.73 -3.45
C GLY A 10 -12.83 14.35 -3.89
N GLN A 11 -12.87 15.66 -4.15
CA GLN A 11 -11.74 16.44 -4.69
C GLN A 11 -11.59 17.73 -3.86
N TYR A 12 -10.90 17.66 -2.72
CA TYR A 12 -10.68 18.79 -1.81
C TYR A 12 -9.27 19.35 -2.04
N ILE A 13 -9.08 20.00 -3.19
CA ILE A 13 -7.77 20.47 -3.67
C ILE A 13 -7.83 21.96 -4.01
N PRO A 14 -6.68 22.66 -4.03
CA PRO A 14 -6.60 24.02 -4.54
C PRO A 14 -7.09 24.13 -5.99
N GLU A 15 -7.74 25.26 -6.31
CA GLU A 15 -8.31 25.51 -7.64
C GLU A 15 -7.28 25.35 -8.77
N VAL A 16 -6.02 25.75 -8.52
CA VAL A 16 -4.90 25.61 -9.47
C VAL A 16 -4.70 24.18 -9.97
N LEU A 17 -5.03 23.16 -9.15
CA LEU A 17 -4.91 21.75 -9.52
C LEU A 17 -6.17 21.16 -10.16
N MET A 18 -7.29 21.87 -10.13
CA MET A 18 -8.58 21.30 -10.56
C MET A 18 -8.57 20.88 -12.02
N ASN A 19 -8.03 21.73 -12.90
CA ASN A 19 -7.92 21.41 -14.32
C ASN A 19 -7.02 20.18 -14.56
N GLU A 20 -5.90 20.10 -13.86
CA GLU A 20 -4.99 18.97 -14.02
C GLU A 20 -5.60 17.67 -13.52
N VAL A 21 -6.27 17.67 -12.38
CA VAL A 21 -6.98 16.50 -11.85
C VAL A 21 -8.06 16.02 -12.82
N GLN A 22 -8.78 16.95 -13.47
CA GLN A 22 -9.76 16.60 -14.51
C GLN A 22 -9.09 16.01 -15.76
N ARG A 23 -7.91 16.52 -16.18
CA ARG A 23 -7.12 15.95 -17.28
C ARG A 23 -6.65 14.53 -16.95
N VAL A 24 -6.14 14.29 -15.73
CA VAL A 24 -5.77 12.95 -15.25
C VAL A 24 -6.97 12.03 -15.25
N GLN A 25 -8.12 12.49 -14.76
CA GLN A 25 -9.36 11.70 -14.74
C GLN A 25 -9.79 11.29 -16.15
N LYS A 26 -9.81 12.22 -17.09
CA LYS A 26 -10.17 11.96 -18.48
C LYS A 26 -9.20 10.97 -19.13
N ALA A 27 -7.90 11.20 -19.00
CA ALA A 27 -6.88 10.33 -19.56
C ALA A 27 -6.97 8.90 -18.98
N PHE A 28 -7.23 8.77 -17.68
CA PHE A 28 -7.41 7.46 -17.04
C PHE A 28 -8.65 6.72 -17.59
N GLU A 29 -9.78 7.40 -17.79
CA GLU A 29 -10.97 6.80 -18.38
C GLU A 29 -10.75 6.33 -19.83
N GLU A 30 -10.03 7.12 -20.60
CA GLU A 30 -9.64 6.77 -21.97
C GLU A 30 -8.71 5.54 -21.98
N CYS A 31 -7.65 5.56 -21.17
CA CYS A 31 -6.66 4.48 -21.08
C CYS A 31 -7.23 3.16 -20.57
N LYS A 32 -8.24 3.18 -19.69
CA LYS A 32 -8.92 1.95 -19.23
C LYS A 32 -9.53 1.17 -20.40
N ASN A 33 -9.97 1.85 -21.42
CA ASN A 33 -10.69 1.29 -22.59
C ASN A 33 -9.80 1.22 -23.84
N ASP A 34 -8.58 1.75 -23.79
CA ASP A 34 -7.64 1.70 -24.91
C ASP A 34 -6.86 0.39 -24.92
N LYS A 35 -7.10 -0.42 -25.96
CA LYS A 35 -6.43 -1.71 -26.12
C LYS A 35 -4.90 -1.56 -26.17
N SER A 36 -4.37 -0.53 -26.80
CA SER A 36 -2.92 -0.34 -26.92
C SER A 36 -2.28 -0.04 -25.58
N PHE A 37 -2.98 0.71 -24.72
CA PHE A 37 -2.55 0.95 -23.34
C PHE A 37 -2.57 -0.33 -22.50
N GLN A 38 -3.65 -1.12 -22.63
CA GLN A 38 -3.79 -2.36 -21.87
C GLN A 38 -2.75 -3.41 -22.32
N ASP A 39 -2.44 -3.50 -23.60
CA ASP A 39 -1.43 -4.42 -24.14
C ASP A 39 -0.02 -4.01 -23.65
N GLU A 40 0.33 -2.71 -23.69
CA GLU A 40 1.62 -2.19 -23.18
C GLU A 40 1.74 -2.38 -21.65
N LEU A 41 0.67 -2.12 -20.90
CA LEU A 41 0.63 -2.35 -19.45
C LEU A 41 0.79 -3.85 -19.12
N HIS A 42 0.11 -4.72 -19.87
CA HIS A 42 0.22 -6.16 -19.69
C HIS A 42 1.64 -6.67 -19.99
N ASP A 43 2.25 -6.21 -21.07
CA ASP A 43 3.63 -6.56 -21.43
C ASP A 43 4.61 -6.17 -20.30
N LEU A 44 4.48 -4.95 -19.75
CA LEU A 44 5.28 -4.49 -18.63
C LEU A 44 5.04 -5.32 -17.36
N TYR A 45 3.80 -5.70 -17.08
CA TYR A 45 3.49 -6.57 -15.96
C TYR A 45 4.16 -7.94 -16.10
N VAL A 46 4.12 -8.55 -17.27
CA VAL A 46 4.68 -9.89 -17.50
C VAL A 46 6.21 -9.84 -17.61
N ASN A 47 6.72 -9.01 -18.49
CA ASN A 47 8.12 -9.06 -18.90
C ASN A 47 9.05 -8.18 -18.05
N TYR A 48 8.51 -7.22 -17.31
CA TYR A 48 9.32 -6.34 -16.46
C TYR A 48 9.09 -6.55 -14.97
N THR A 49 7.85 -6.75 -14.51
CA THR A 49 7.58 -6.95 -13.07
C THR A 49 7.56 -8.40 -12.63
N GLY A 50 7.46 -9.34 -13.56
CA GLY A 50 7.42 -10.77 -13.26
C GLY A 50 6.05 -11.28 -12.83
N ARG A 51 4.96 -10.64 -13.30
CA ARG A 51 3.60 -11.11 -13.03
C ARG A 51 3.19 -12.24 -13.97
N PRO A 52 2.22 -13.12 -13.58
CA PRO A 52 1.49 -13.10 -12.30
C PRO A 52 2.38 -13.43 -11.10
N SER A 53 2.18 -12.72 -9.97
CA SER A 53 2.86 -13.10 -8.74
C SER A 53 2.36 -14.44 -8.23
N MET A 54 3.23 -15.19 -7.56
CA MET A 54 2.92 -16.54 -7.10
C MET A 54 1.89 -16.53 -5.97
N LEU A 55 1.03 -17.56 -5.94
CA LEU A 55 0.23 -17.92 -4.79
C LEU A 55 0.89 -19.16 -4.16
N TYR A 56 1.58 -18.99 -3.04
CA TYR A 56 2.32 -20.05 -2.35
C TYR A 56 1.48 -20.64 -1.22
N GLU A 57 1.36 -21.95 -1.14
CA GLU A 57 0.69 -22.66 -0.05
C GLU A 57 1.68 -22.88 1.10
N ALA A 58 1.37 -22.35 2.27
CA ALA A 58 2.25 -22.32 3.43
C ALA A 58 2.06 -23.59 4.28
N LEU A 59 2.52 -24.73 3.77
CA LEU A 59 2.29 -26.06 4.33
C LEU A 59 2.88 -26.23 5.74
N ASN A 60 4.00 -25.59 6.04
CA ASN A 60 4.59 -25.67 7.39
C ASN A 60 3.74 -24.88 8.40
N MET A 61 3.23 -23.70 8.02
CA MET A 61 2.28 -22.95 8.84
C MET A 61 1.00 -23.73 9.09
N GLU A 62 0.43 -24.34 8.05
CA GLU A 62 -0.79 -25.18 8.17
C GLU A 62 -0.59 -26.31 9.16
N LYS A 63 0.54 -27.00 9.06
CA LYS A 63 0.90 -28.11 9.96
C LYS A 63 1.11 -27.64 11.39
N ASP A 64 1.84 -26.54 11.58
CA ASP A 64 2.19 -26.01 12.90
C ASP A 64 0.97 -25.43 13.63
N LEU A 65 0.16 -24.67 12.92
CA LEU A 65 -1.04 -24.04 13.48
C LEU A 65 -2.24 -25.00 13.60
N GLY A 66 -2.20 -26.14 12.89
CA GLY A 66 -3.26 -27.16 12.91
C GLY A 66 -4.62 -26.63 12.42
N GLY A 67 -4.61 -25.62 11.57
CA GLY A 67 -5.75 -24.82 11.13
C GLY A 67 -6.12 -24.99 9.65
N PRO A 68 -6.61 -23.91 9.01
CA PRO A 68 -7.04 -23.88 7.61
C PRO A 68 -5.88 -24.03 6.64
N ARG A 69 -6.21 -24.17 5.34
CA ARG A 69 -5.24 -24.02 4.26
C ARG A 69 -4.85 -22.54 4.13
N ILE A 70 -3.55 -22.27 4.09
CA ILE A 70 -3.00 -20.91 4.10
C ILE A 70 -2.23 -20.63 2.80
N PHE A 71 -2.66 -19.64 2.05
CA PHE A 71 -2.03 -19.20 0.83
C PHE A 71 -1.45 -17.80 0.97
N LEU A 72 -0.18 -17.64 0.59
CA LEU A 72 0.53 -16.38 0.58
C LEU A 72 0.61 -15.83 -0.84
N LYS A 73 -0.02 -14.67 -1.09
CA LYS A 73 0.11 -13.96 -2.37
C LYS A 73 1.40 -13.15 -2.36
N ARG A 74 2.38 -13.58 -3.16
CA ARG A 74 3.80 -13.21 -3.09
C ARG A 74 4.13 -11.93 -3.88
N GLU A 75 3.59 -10.77 -3.45
CA GLU A 75 3.97 -9.48 -4.04
C GLU A 75 5.40 -9.04 -3.67
N ASP A 76 5.99 -9.66 -2.68
CA ASP A 76 7.39 -9.52 -2.29
C ASP A 76 8.39 -10.01 -3.35
N LEU A 77 7.95 -10.87 -4.28
CA LEU A 77 8.76 -11.38 -5.39
C LEU A 77 8.69 -10.53 -6.66
N ASN A 78 7.85 -9.51 -6.69
CA ASN A 78 7.81 -8.59 -7.84
C ASN A 78 9.12 -7.82 -7.98
N HIS A 79 9.37 -7.31 -9.18
CA HIS A 79 10.45 -6.33 -9.38
C HIS A 79 10.32 -5.17 -8.38
N THR A 80 11.41 -4.69 -7.83
CA THR A 80 11.54 -3.78 -6.67
C THR A 80 11.18 -4.39 -5.31
N GLY A 81 10.65 -5.61 -5.26
CA GLY A 81 10.40 -6.35 -4.03
C GLY A 81 9.12 -5.96 -3.29
N ALA A 82 8.14 -5.36 -3.96
CA ALA A 82 6.86 -5.00 -3.37
C ALA A 82 5.78 -4.75 -4.43
N HIS A 83 4.50 -4.67 -3.98
CA HIS A 83 3.33 -4.35 -4.80
C HIS A 83 3.36 -2.94 -5.44
N LYS A 84 4.18 -2.02 -4.93
CA LYS A 84 4.22 -0.62 -5.37
C LYS A 84 4.49 -0.45 -6.86
N ILE A 85 5.28 -1.33 -7.44
CA ILE A 85 5.63 -1.29 -8.85
C ILE A 85 4.39 -1.39 -9.76
N ASN A 86 3.36 -2.15 -9.37
CA ASN A 86 2.14 -2.31 -10.15
C ASN A 86 1.47 -0.97 -10.45
N ASN A 87 1.30 -0.17 -9.40
CA ASN A 87 0.70 1.15 -9.49
C ASN A 87 1.62 2.15 -10.23
N CYS A 88 2.91 2.15 -9.90
CA CYS A 88 3.87 3.08 -10.50
C CYS A 88 3.95 2.92 -12.02
N ILE A 89 3.97 1.68 -12.54
CA ILE A 89 3.92 1.42 -13.98
C ILE A 89 2.66 2.00 -14.61
N GLY A 90 1.49 1.70 -14.03
CA GLY A 90 0.22 2.18 -14.56
C GLY A 90 0.12 3.70 -14.62
N GLN A 91 0.50 4.37 -13.53
CA GLN A 91 0.48 5.84 -13.48
C GLN A 91 1.53 6.49 -14.38
N ALA A 92 2.74 5.95 -14.44
CA ALA A 92 3.78 6.52 -15.30
C ALA A 92 3.49 6.28 -16.80
N LEU A 93 2.90 5.14 -17.15
CA LEU A 93 2.42 4.90 -18.50
C LEU A 93 1.30 5.88 -18.89
N LEU A 94 0.36 6.13 -17.97
CA LEU A 94 -0.66 7.17 -18.12
C LEU A 94 -0.03 8.54 -18.32
N ALA A 95 0.94 8.90 -17.48
CA ALA A 95 1.66 10.18 -17.57
C ALA A 95 2.34 10.35 -18.94
N LYS A 96 2.99 9.28 -19.44
CA LYS A 96 3.59 9.24 -20.78
C LYS A 96 2.55 9.49 -21.89
N ARG A 97 1.36 8.87 -21.79
CA ARG A 97 0.23 9.12 -22.73
C ARG A 97 -0.30 10.55 -22.64
N MET A 98 -0.22 11.18 -21.48
CA MET A 98 -0.57 12.59 -21.29
C MET A 98 0.51 13.56 -21.76
N GLY A 99 1.67 13.07 -22.24
CA GLY A 99 2.81 13.91 -22.66
C GLY A 99 3.61 14.50 -21.50
N LYS A 100 3.50 13.96 -20.28
CA LYS A 100 4.30 14.39 -19.13
C LYS A 100 5.74 13.90 -19.29
N THR A 101 6.69 14.75 -18.89
CA THR A 101 8.13 14.46 -18.96
C THR A 101 8.76 14.24 -17.60
N ARG A 102 8.02 14.57 -16.54
CA ARG A 102 8.47 14.49 -15.15
C ARG A 102 7.42 13.78 -14.29
N ILE A 103 7.89 12.97 -13.35
CA ILE A 103 7.05 12.45 -12.27
C ILE A 103 7.60 12.88 -10.91
N ILE A 104 6.70 13.05 -9.96
CA ILE A 104 7.03 13.23 -8.56
C ILE A 104 6.34 12.15 -7.72
N ALA A 105 6.92 11.82 -6.57
CA ALA A 105 6.36 10.87 -5.63
C ALA A 105 6.69 11.28 -4.19
N GLU A 106 5.86 10.86 -3.25
CA GLU A 106 6.15 10.84 -1.82
C GLU A 106 6.57 9.44 -1.39
N THR A 107 7.31 9.33 -0.28
CA THR A 107 7.61 8.02 0.30
C THR A 107 7.94 8.12 1.78
N GLY A 108 7.55 7.10 2.58
CA GLY A 108 7.97 6.88 3.97
C GLY A 108 9.00 5.75 4.03
N ALA A 109 8.58 4.49 3.90
CA ALA A 109 9.48 3.33 3.88
C ALA A 109 10.46 3.26 2.68
N GLY A 110 10.34 4.19 1.72
CA GLY A 110 11.18 4.23 0.53
C GLY A 110 10.73 3.33 -0.62
N GLN A 111 9.88 2.34 -0.40
CA GLN A 111 9.48 1.37 -1.43
C GLN A 111 8.73 2.01 -2.60
N HIS A 112 7.84 2.97 -2.32
CA HIS A 112 7.14 3.71 -3.36
C HIS A 112 8.10 4.61 -4.15
N GLY A 113 8.99 5.33 -3.47
CA GLY A 113 10.01 6.15 -4.10
C GLY A 113 10.94 5.34 -5.02
N VAL A 114 11.38 4.16 -4.58
CA VAL A 114 12.17 3.24 -5.40
C VAL A 114 11.39 2.78 -6.63
N ALA A 115 10.11 2.41 -6.48
CA ALA A 115 9.26 2.00 -7.61
C ALA A 115 9.04 3.15 -8.60
N ALA A 116 8.78 4.38 -8.12
CA ALA A 116 8.65 5.57 -8.96
C ALA A 116 9.95 5.89 -9.71
N ALA A 117 11.10 5.89 -9.01
CA ALA A 117 12.42 6.08 -9.62
C ALA A 117 12.74 5.02 -10.67
N THR A 118 12.41 3.75 -10.41
CA THR A 118 12.61 2.63 -11.32
C THR A 118 11.86 2.86 -12.63
N ILE A 119 10.60 3.24 -12.56
CA ILE A 119 9.76 3.43 -13.75
C ILE A 119 10.10 4.71 -14.50
N ALA A 120 10.52 5.76 -13.77
CA ALA A 120 11.02 6.97 -14.40
C ALA A 120 12.29 6.70 -15.23
N ALA A 121 13.22 5.92 -14.67
CA ALA A 121 14.41 5.49 -15.39
C ALA A 121 14.06 4.67 -16.66
N LEU A 122 13.11 3.73 -16.55
CA LEU A 122 12.65 2.92 -17.68
C LEU A 122 12.06 3.78 -18.81
N PHE A 123 11.28 4.82 -18.47
CA PHE A 123 10.60 5.66 -19.45
C PHE A 123 11.38 6.94 -19.85
N GLY A 124 12.57 7.15 -19.29
CA GLY A 124 13.39 8.34 -19.55
C GLY A 124 12.76 9.64 -19.03
N MET A 125 12.02 9.56 -17.92
CA MET A 125 11.38 10.72 -17.27
C MET A 125 12.25 11.28 -16.15
N GLU A 126 12.17 12.58 -15.90
CA GLU A 126 12.67 13.17 -14.66
C GLU A 126 11.88 12.60 -13.46
N CYS A 127 12.59 12.34 -12.36
CA CYS A 127 11.97 11.86 -11.13
C CYS A 127 12.46 12.64 -9.91
N GLU A 128 11.52 13.19 -9.14
CA GLU A 128 11.81 13.78 -7.84
C GLU A 128 10.96 13.10 -6.76
N VAL A 129 11.61 12.71 -5.67
CA VAL A 129 10.95 12.00 -4.56
C VAL A 129 11.08 12.81 -3.28
N PHE A 130 9.95 13.04 -2.62
CA PHE A 130 9.85 13.74 -1.33
C PHE A 130 9.82 12.71 -0.21
N MET A 131 10.68 12.89 0.80
CA MET A 131 10.80 11.96 1.91
C MET A 131 11.13 12.73 3.19
N GLY A 132 10.47 12.39 4.30
CA GLY A 132 10.74 13.01 5.59
C GLY A 132 12.17 12.74 6.08
N GLU A 133 12.77 13.70 6.79
CA GLU A 133 14.14 13.57 7.30
C GLU A 133 14.33 12.31 8.16
N ILE A 134 13.39 12.04 9.06
CA ILE A 134 13.43 10.85 9.92
C ILE A 134 13.38 9.56 9.08
N ASP A 135 12.52 9.55 8.06
CA ASP A 135 12.39 8.40 7.16
C ASP A 135 13.62 8.21 6.29
N THR A 136 14.30 9.31 5.85
CA THR A 136 15.54 9.21 5.06
C THR A 136 16.68 8.57 5.85
N GLU A 137 16.76 8.82 7.15
CA GLU A 137 17.75 8.21 8.04
C GLU A 137 17.44 6.72 8.28
N ARG A 138 16.17 6.41 8.57
CA ARG A 138 15.71 5.03 8.82
C ARG A 138 15.88 4.12 7.60
N GLN A 139 15.76 4.69 6.39
CA GLN A 139 15.67 3.98 5.12
C GLN A 139 16.78 4.40 4.14
N ALA A 140 17.99 4.64 4.65
CA ALA A 140 19.13 5.13 3.87
C ALA A 140 19.44 4.28 2.63
N LEU A 141 19.28 2.96 2.70
CA LEU A 141 19.47 2.05 1.58
C LEU A 141 18.49 2.36 0.43
N ASN A 142 17.22 2.62 0.72
CA ASN A 142 16.24 2.97 -0.30
C ASN A 142 16.50 4.38 -0.86
N VAL A 143 16.99 5.32 -0.05
CA VAL A 143 17.43 6.65 -0.53
C VAL A 143 18.57 6.49 -1.54
N TYR A 144 19.54 5.63 -1.26
CA TYR A 144 20.63 5.37 -2.19
C TYR A 144 20.14 4.69 -3.48
N ARG A 145 19.23 3.71 -3.39
CA ARG A 145 18.61 3.08 -4.57
C ARG A 145 17.91 4.09 -5.46
N MET A 146 17.13 5.03 -4.90
CA MET A 146 16.48 6.09 -5.67
C MET A 146 17.50 6.97 -6.40
N LYS A 147 18.58 7.37 -5.73
CA LYS A 147 19.66 8.16 -6.34
C LYS A 147 20.39 7.38 -7.46
N LEU A 148 20.64 6.09 -7.25
CA LEU A 148 21.26 5.22 -8.26
C LEU A 148 20.38 5.10 -9.52
N LEU A 149 19.05 5.12 -9.36
CA LEU A 149 18.07 5.12 -10.45
C LEU A 149 17.91 6.50 -11.13
N GLY A 150 18.66 7.50 -10.69
CA GLY A 150 18.64 8.85 -11.27
C GLY A 150 17.60 9.80 -10.65
N ALA A 151 16.87 9.38 -9.61
CA ALA A 151 15.92 10.26 -8.96
C ALA A 151 16.61 11.25 -8.01
N LYS A 152 16.05 12.46 -7.94
CA LYS A 152 16.43 13.48 -6.95
C LYS A 152 15.56 13.29 -5.70
N VAL A 153 16.19 13.06 -4.55
CA VAL A 153 15.48 12.91 -3.27
C VAL A 153 15.52 14.24 -2.51
N HIS A 154 14.33 14.76 -2.19
CA HIS A 154 14.12 15.95 -1.40
C HIS A 154 13.83 15.56 0.05
N VAL A 155 14.72 15.95 0.96
CA VAL A 155 14.56 15.72 2.40
C VAL A 155 13.64 16.79 2.98
N VAL A 156 12.48 16.39 3.47
CA VAL A 156 11.49 17.28 4.10
C VAL A 156 11.80 17.42 5.58
N LYS A 157 12.15 18.65 6.00
CA LYS A 157 12.61 18.99 7.36
C LYS A 157 11.55 19.70 8.22
N THR A 158 10.37 19.90 7.66
CA THR A 158 9.25 20.61 8.33
C THR A 158 8.26 19.61 8.91
N GLY A 159 7.47 20.06 9.88
CA GLY A 159 6.44 19.24 10.52
C GLY A 159 7.01 18.08 11.34
N SER A 160 6.34 16.94 11.32
CA SER A 160 6.77 15.69 11.97
C SER A 160 7.93 14.98 11.25
N ARG A 161 8.30 15.45 10.05
CA ARG A 161 9.42 14.95 9.22
C ARG A 161 9.30 13.48 8.81
N VAL A 162 8.05 13.01 8.64
CA VAL A 162 7.68 11.66 8.18
C VAL A 162 6.78 11.74 6.95
N LEU A 163 6.22 10.61 6.52
CA LEU A 163 5.41 10.47 5.31
C LEU A 163 4.33 11.55 5.13
N LYS A 164 3.62 11.95 6.19
CA LYS A 164 2.59 13.00 6.13
C LYS A 164 3.12 14.30 5.51
N ASP A 165 4.30 14.73 5.93
CA ASP A 165 4.90 15.98 5.46
C ASP A 165 5.53 15.83 4.08
N ALA A 166 5.99 14.62 3.74
CA ALA A 166 6.42 14.30 2.37
C ALA A 166 5.26 14.43 1.38
N VAL A 167 4.04 13.99 1.73
CA VAL A 167 2.83 14.20 0.92
C VAL A 167 2.53 15.68 0.75
N ASN A 168 2.58 16.47 1.83
CA ASN A 168 2.36 17.91 1.76
C ASN A 168 3.34 18.59 0.80
N ALA A 169 4.63 18.26 0.88
CA ALA A 169 5.67 18.81 0.02
C ALA A 169 5.47 18.41 -1.45
N ALA A 170 5.13 17.15 -1.72
CA ALA A 170 4.84 16.67 -3.06
C ALA A 170 3.61 17.38 -3.68
N MET A 171 2.53 17.56 -2.92
CA MET A 171 1.33 18.29 -3.38
C MET A 171 1.63 19.75 -3.66
N GLN A 172 2.46 20.41 -2.83
CA GLN A 172 2.90 21.79 -3.08
C GLN A 172 3.73 21.89 -4.37
N GLU A 173 4.65 20.96 -4.59
CA GLU A 173 5.46 20.94 -5.81
C GLU A 173 4.59 20.64 -7.04
N TRP A 174 3.63 19.74 -6.94
CA TRP A 174 2.68 19.46 -8.02
C TRP A 174 1.88 20.71 -8.40
N SER A 175 1.45 21.51 -7.40
CA SER A 175 0.74 22.76 -7.64
C SER A 175 1.58 23.81 -8.40
N ARG A 176 2.92 23.74 -8.31
CA ARG A 176 3.83 24.64 -9.01
C ARG A 176 4.11 24.25 -10.45
N ARG A 177 4.10 22.95 -10.77
CA ARG A 177 4.54 22.40 -12.06
C ARG A 177 3.63 21.28 -12.56
N CYS A 178 2.31 21.42 -12.44
CA CYS A 178 1.38 20.38 -12.87
C CYS A 178 1.32 20.18 -14.40
N ASP A 179 1.73 21.16 -15.21
CA ASP A 179 1.63 21.07 -16.67
C ASP A 179 2.53 19.99 -17.28
N ASP A 180 3.77 19.86 -16.81
CA ASP A 180 4.75 18.89 -17.30
C ASP A 180 4.95 17.68 -16.36
N THR A 181 4.34 17.73 -15.18
CA THR A 181 4.57 16.81 -14.08
C THR A 181 3.32 16.00 -13.74
N HIS A 182 3.48 14.68 -13.57
CA HIS A 182 2.46 13.83 -12.97
C HIS A 182 2.85 13.45 -11.54
N TYR A 183 1.91 13.59 -10.61
CA TYR A 183 2.11 13.11 -9.24
C TYR A 183 1.72 11.64 -9.15
N VAL A 184 2.71 10.77 -9.01
CA VAL A 184 2.52 9.32 -8.82
C VAL A 184 2.20 9.05 -7.36
N ILE A 185 0.93 9.09 -6.99
CA ILE A 185 0.49 8.83 -5.61
C ILE A 185 0.68 7.35 -5.26
N GLY A 186 1.33 7.09 -4.13
CA GLY A 186 1.75 5.74 -3.72
C GLY A 186 0.67 4.88 -3.07
N SER A 187 -0.51 5.43 -2.80
CA SER A 187 -1.59 4.71 -2.13
C SER A 187 -2.97 5.06 -2.71
N THR A 188 -4.01 4.36 -2.25
CA THR A 188 -5.42 4.64 -2.60
C THR A 188 -5.96 5.82 -1.79
N THR A 189 -5.14 6.84 -1.60
CA THR A 189 -5.43 8.11 -0.90
C THR A 189 -5.38 9.26 -1.89
N GLY A 190 -5.68 10.47 -1.42
CA GLY A 190 -5.66 11.67 -2.25
C GLY A 190 -7.00 11.97 -2.93
N PRO A 191 -7.05 13.05 -3.73
CA PRO A 191 -8.27 13.45 -4.43
C PRO A 191 -8.65 12.43 -5.51
N ALA A 192 -9.96 12.31 -5.82
CA ALA A 192 -10.35 11.56 -7.00
C ALA A 192 -9.71 12.19 -8.26
N PRO A 193 -9.21 11.39 -9.24
CA PRO A 193 -9.48 9.96 -9.42
C PRO A 193 -8.46 9.02 -8.75
N PHE A 194 -7.47 9.52 -8.01
CA PHE A 194 -6.34 8.71 -7.54
C PHE A 194 -6.74 7.46 -6.74
N PRO A 195 -7.69 7.50 -5.78
CA PRO A 195 -8.06 6.27 -5.07
C PRO A 195 -8.54 5.15 -6.00
N GLU A 196 -9.39 5.46 -6.97
CA GLU A 196 -9.87 4.48 -7.95
C GLU A 196 -8.75 4.05 -8.91
N MET A 197 -7.94 4.99 -9.38
CA MET A 197 -6.85 4.73 -10.33
C MET A 197 -5.79 3.81 -9.72
N VAL A 198 -5.35 4.11 -8.50
CA VAL A 198 -4.36 3.27 -7.79
C VAL A 198 -4.94 1.88 -7.52
N ARG A 199 -6.18 1.78 -7.04
CA ARG A 199 -6.86 0.49 -6.90
C ARG A 199 -6.91 -0.27 -8.22
N TYR A 200 -7.25 0.38 -9.33
CA TYR A 200 -7.33 -0.25 -10.65
C TYR A 200 -6.02 -0.95 -11.03
N PHE A 201 -4.88 -0.26 -10.87
CA PHE A 201 -3.58 -0.82 -11.16
C PHE A 201 -3.13 -1.87 -10.13
N GLN A 202 -3.60 -1.80 -8.90
CA GLN A 202 -3.32 -2.81 -7.87
C GLN A 202 -4.25 -4.04 -7.96
N CYS A 203 -5.37 -3.98 -8.68
CA CYS A 203 -6.32 -5.09 -8.79
C CYS A 203 -5.74 -6.36 -9.41
N CYS A 204 -4.60 -6.29 -10.09
CA CYS A 204 -3.87 -7.47 -10.55
C CYS A 204 -3.61 -8.46 -9.40
N ILE A 205 -3.32 -7.96 -8.17
CA ILE A 205 -3.09 -8.77 -6.98
C ILE A 205 -4.28 -9.72 -6.72
N GLY A 206 -5.45 -9.13 -6.52
CA GLY A 206 -6.65 -9.88 -6.16
C GLY A 206 -7.24 -10.69 -7.31
N ARG A 207 -7.15 -10.18 -8.57
CA ARG A 207 -7.59 -10.94 -9.76
C ARG A 207 -6.80 -12.24 -9.91
N GLU A 208 -5.48 -12.16 -9.80
CA GLU A 208 -4.61 -13.33 -9.85
C GLU A 208 -4.83 -14.26 -8.66
N ALA A 209 -4.88 -13.73 -7.44
CA ALA A 209 -5.12 -14.53 -6.23
C ALA A 209 -6.44 -15.31 -6.34
N ARG A 210 -7.50 -14.65 -6.82
CA ARG A 210 -8.83 -15.25 -7.02
C ARG A 210 -8.79 -16.39 -8.05
N ALA A 211 -8.15 -16.17 -9.19
CA ALA A 211 -8.00 -17.21 -10.22
C ALA A 211 -7.15 -18.38 -9.72
N GLN A 212 -6.00 -18.08 -9.11
CA GLN A 212 -5.05 -19.08 -8.62
C GLN A 212 -5.63 -19.94 -7.47
N VAL A 213 -6.40 -19.35 -6.55
CA VAL A 213 -7.02 -20.12 -5.47
C VAL A 213 -8.14 -21.02 -5.99
N LEU A 214 -8.95 -20.54 -6.94
CA LEU A 214 -9.98 -21.34 -7.61
C LEU A 214 -9.38 -22.53 -8.38
N GLU A 215 -8.29 -22.30 -9.12
CA GLU A 215 -7.58 -23.35 -9.84
C GLU A 215 -7.04 -24.44 -8.91
N ARG A 216 -6.47 -24.04 -7.75
CA ARG A 216 -5.84 -24.97 -6.79
C ARG A 216 -6.81 -25.70 -5.88
N THR A 217 -7.96 -25.10 -5.57
CA THR A 217 -8.84 -25.60 -4.51
C THR A 217 -10.27 -25.90 -4.97
N GLY A 218 -10.63 -25.46 -6.18
CA GLY A 218 -11.99 -25.55 -6.71
C GLY A 218 -13.00 -24.58 -6.09
N ARG A 219 -12.59 -23.73 -5.14
CA ARG A 219 -13.48 -22.77 -4.46
C ARG A 219 -12.79 -21.49 -4.08
N LEU A 220 -13.55 -20.44 -3.75
CA LEU A 220 -13.05 -19.18 -3.24
C LEU A 220 -12.50 -19.32 -1.80
N PRO A 221 -11.60 -18.42 -1.36
CA PRO A 221 -11.15 -18.41 0.02
C PRO A 221 -12.29 -18.03 0.97
N SER A 222 -12.24 -18.55 2.21
CA SER A 222 -13.13 -18.10 3.28
C SER A 222 -12.76 -16.71 3.77
N LYS A 223 -11.45 -16.42 3.82
CA LYS A 223 -10.91 -15.17 4.36
C LYS A 223 -9.74 -14.64 3.52
N VAL A 224 -9.68 -13.32 3.38
CA VAL A 224 -8.57 -12.61 2.69
C VAL A 224 -8.02 -11.55 3.62
N TYR A 225 -6.72 -11.63 3.93
CA TYR A 225 -6.01 -10.70 4.81
C TYR A 225 -5.03 -9.82 4.02
N ALA A 226 -4.98 -8.55 4.34
CA ALA A 226 -3.97 -7.63 3.85
C ALA A 226 -3.69 -6.53 4.87
N CYS A 227 -2.44 -6.06 4.96
CA CYS A 227 -2.09 -4.93 5.82
C CYS A 227 -2.66 -3.62 5.26
N VAL A 228 -3.00 -2.69 6.16
CA VAL A 228 -3.63 -1.40 5.82
C VAL A 228 -2.91 -0.25 6.53
N GLY A 229 -2.18 0.56 5.76
CA GLY A 229 -1.84 1.93 6.08
C GLY A 229 -2.74 2.85 5.26
N GLY A 230 -2.24 3.49 4.20
CA GLY A 230 -3.11 4.12 3.20
C GLY A 230 -4.01 3.14 2.43
N GLY A 231 -3.62 1.86 2.35
CA GLY A 231 -4.49 0.74 1.97
C GLY A 231 -4.40 0.24 0.54
N SER A 232 -3.37 0.60 -0.25
CA SER A 232 -3.34 0.27 -1.69
C SER A 232 -3.23 -1.23 -2.00
N ASN A 233 -2.39 -1.97 -1.27
CA ASN A 233 -2.31 -3.42 -1.45
C ASN A 233 -3.64 -4.10 -1.09
N ALA A 234 -4.25 -3.70 0.02
CA ALA A 234 -5.52 -4.22 0.48
C ALA A 234 -6.67 -3.89 -0.50
N ALA A 235 -6.74 -2.66 -1.01
CA ALA A 235 -7.74 -2.28 -2.01
C ALA A 235 -7.61 -3.12 -3.30
N GLY A 236 -6.38 -3.31 -3.79
CA GLY A 236 -6.10 -4.16 -4.95
C GLY A 236 -6.43 -5.63 -4.71
N THR A 237 -6.16 -6.12 -3.50
CA THR A 237 -6.47 -7.51 -3.10
C THR A 237 -7.97 -7.72 -2.93
N PHE A 238 -8.66 -6.81 -2.22
CA PHE A 238 -10.06 -6.97 -1.82
C PHE A 238 -11.05 -6.75 -2.96
N TYR A 239 -10.79 -5.78 -3.83
CA TYR A 239 -11.75 -5.36 -4.85
C TYR A 239 -12.33 -6.50 -5.70
N PRO A 240 -11.54 -7.47 -6.20
CA PRO A 240 -12.06 -8.61 -6.95
C PRO A 240 -12.95 -9.57 -6.15
N PHE A 241 -12.94 -9.47 -4.81
CA PHE A 241 -13.76 -10.27 -3.90
C PHE A 241 -14.93 -9.49 -3.28
N VAL A 242 -15.08 -8.19 -3.56
CA VAL A 242 -16.12 -7.36 -2.92
C VAL A 242 -17.53 -7.92 -3.17
N GLN A 243 -17.79 -8.52 -4.32
CA GLN A 243 -19.09 -9.10 -4.66
C GLN A 243 -19.29 -10.51 -4.10
N ASP A 244 -18.23 -11.21 -3.73
CA ASP A 244 -18.27 -12.56 -3.16
C ASP A 244 -18.58 -12.44 -1.66
N LYS A 245 -19.87 -12.44 -1.29
CA LYS A 245 -20.35 -12.14 0.08
C LYS A 245 -19.88 -13.15 1.13
N ASP A 246 -19.60 -14.38 0.71
CA ASP A 246 -19.12 -15.45 1.59
C ASP A 246 -17.60 -15.37 1.85
N VAL A 247 -16.89 -14.44 1.19
CA VAL A 247 -15.47 -14.18 1.43
C VAL A 247 -15.31 -13.02 2.41
N GLU A 248 -14.77 -13.29 3.60
CA GLU A 248 -14.45 -12.23 4.56
C GLU A 248 -13.20 -11.45 4.11
N LEU A 249 -13.28 -10.11 4.16
CA LEU A 249 -12.18 -9.21 3.86
C LEU A 249 -11.68 -8.57 5.15
N ILE A 250 -10.41 -8.82 5.50
CA ILE A 250 -9.83 -8.39 6.78
C ILE A 250 -8.59 -7.52 6.53
N GLY A 251 -8.73 -6.24 6.86
CA GLY A 251 -7.63 -5.29 6.87
C GLY A 251 -6.89 -5.31 8.21
N CYS A 252 -5.56 -5.38 8.18
CA CYS A 252 -4.74 -5.38 9.39
C CYS A 252 -4.01 -4.04 9.52
N GLU A 253 -4.41 -3.23 10.51
CA GLU A 253 -3.84 -1.90 10.79
C GLU A 253 -2.75 -1.96 11.83
N ALA A 254 -1.85 -0.98 11.83
CA ALA A 254 -0.80 -0.85 12.82
C ALA A 254 -1.37 -0.37 14.17
N GLY A 255 -1.52 -1.30 15.10
CA GLY A 255 -1.90 -1.02 16.49
C GLY A 255 -0.76 -0.46 17.33
N GLY A 256 0.48 -0.43 16.82
CA GLY A 256 1.64 0.15 17.48
C GLY A 256 1.85 -0.41 18.89
N LYS A 257 1.90 0.48 19.87
CA LYS A 257 2.01 0.12 21.30
C LYS A 257 0.65 -0.16 21.96
N GLY A 258 -0.41 -0.32 21.16
CA GLY A 258 -1.78 -0.53 21.58
C GLY A 258 -2.69 0.62 21.18
N ILE A 259 -3.90 0.29 20.70
CA ILE A 259 -4.87 1.27 20.16
C ILE A 259 -5.49 2.19 21.23
N ASP A 260 -5.31 1.87 22.49
CA ASP A 260 -5.73 2.72 23.62
C ASP A 260 -4.63 3.68 24.10
N THR A 261 -3.48 3.69 23.40
CA THR A 261 -2.38 4.63 23.59
C THR A 261 -2.34 5.64 22.44
N PRO A 262 -1.62 6.76 22.53
CA PRO A 262 -1.41 7.67 21.40
C PRO A 262 -0.43 7.12 20.34
N TYR A 263 0.17 5.95 20.57
CA TYR A 263 1.23 5.37 19.74
C TYR A 263 0.68 4.26 18.83
N HIS A 264 -0.20 4.60 17.90
CA HIS A 264 -0.78 3.71 16.88
C HIS A 264 -1.04 4.46 15.57
N ALA A 265 -1.31 3.71 14.49
CA ALA A 265 -1.80 4.22 13.20
C ALA A 265 -3.08 3.47 12.75
N ALA A 266 -3.88 2.98 13.71
CA ALA A 266 -5.11 2.21 13.47
C ALA A 266 -6.28 3.15 13.12
N THR A 267 -6.27 3.71 11.92
CA THR A 267 -7.15 4.79 11.48
C THR A 267 -8.61 4.37 11.34
N VAL A 268 -8.90 3.14 10.85
CA VAL A 268 -10.29 2.65 10.76
C VAL A 268 -10.87 2.37 12.14
N ASN A 269 -10.03 1.86 13.05
CA ASN A 269 -10.46 1.52 14.41
C ASN A 269 -10.63 2.75 15.31
N ARG A 270 -9.84 3.81 15.15
CA ARG A 270 -9.76 4.95 16.08
C ARG A 270 -9.94 6.32 15.44
N GLY A 271 -9.89 6.39 14.10
CA GLY A 271 -10.02 7.65 13.37
C GLY A 271 -11.44 8.19 13.34
N ARG A 272 -11.54 9.45 12.98
CA ARG A 272 -12.80 10.17 12.76
C ARG A 272 -12.89 10.66 11.32
N ILE A 273 -14.09 10.96 10.84
CA ILE A 273 -14.30 11.53 9.51
C ILE A 273 -13.68 12.93 9.46
N GLY A 274 -12.88 13.18 8.44
CA GLY A 274 -12.24 14.46 8.18
C GLY A 274 -11.92 14.66 6.71
N VAL A 275 -11.30 15.80 6.39
CA VAL A 275 -10.79 16.13 5.06
C VAL A 275 -9.31 16.44 5.19
N PHE A 276 -8.48 15.66 4.50
CA PHE A 276 -7.04 15.86 4.49
C PHE A 276 -6.44 15.28 3.21
N HIS A 277 -5.32 15.82 2.73
CA HIS A 277 -4.64 15.41 1.49
C HIS A 277 -5.58 15.26 0.28
N GLY A 278 -6.58 16.15 0.18
CA GLY A 278 -7.48 16.22 -0.97
C GLY A 278 -8.67 15.27 -0.97
N MET A 279 -8.88 14.50 0.10
CA MET A 279 -9.98 13.54 0.22
C MET A 279 -10.73 13.67 1.55
N LYS A 280 -12.02 13.28 1.56
CA LYS A 280 -12.78 12.99 2.78
C LYS A 280 -12.62 11.50 3.11
N SER A 281 -12.15 11.20 4.32
CA SER A 281 -11.95 9.82 4.78
C SER A 281 -11.95 9.76 6.31
N LEU A 282 -11.45 8.64 6.87
CA LEU A 282 -11.13 8.52 8.29
C LEU A 282 -9.67 8.94 8.53
N PHE A 283 -9.46 9.68 9.61
CA PHE A 283 -8.13 10.17 10.02
C PHE A 283 -7.97 10.09 11.52
N CYS A 284 -6.75 9.83 11.99
CA CYS A 284 -6.38 10.01 13.39
C CYS A 284 -6.36 11.52 13.69
N GLN A 285 -7.26 11.97 14.57
CA GLN A 285 -7.48 13.38 14.89
C GLN A 285 -7.68 13.54 16.40
N ASP A 286 -7.26 14.70 16.90
CA ASP A 286 -7.63 15.16 18.25
C ASP A 286 -9.08 15.67 18.32
N ASP A 287 -9.48 16.16 19.48
CA ASP A 287 -10.86 16.65 19.70
C ASP A 287 -11.16 17.94 18.94
N ASP A 288 -10.14 18.70 18.56
CA ASP A 288 -10.25 19.93 17.75
C ASP A 288 -10.22 19.66 16.25
N GLY A 289 -10.03 18.40 15.83
CA GLY A 289 -9.98 17.96 14.43
C GLY A 289 -8.59 18.10 13.77
N ASN A 290 -7.53 18.39 14.53
CA ASN A 290 -6.18 18.40 14.01
C ASN A 290 -5.69 16.97 13.78
N ILE A 291 -4.97 16.76 12.68
CA ILE A 291 -4.34 15.47 12.39
C ILE A 291 -3.23 15.21 13.42
N THR A 292 -3.39 14.13 14.19
CA THR A 292 -2.41 13.74 15.21
C THR A 292 -1.19 13.08 14.59
N GLU A 293 -0.09 13.11 15.32
CA GLU A 293 1.02 12.21 15.04
C GLU A 293 0.58 10.78 15.28
N VAL A 294 1.05 9.88 14.45
CA VAL A 294 0.80 8.44 14.57
C VAL A 294 2.11 7.70 14.75
N TYR A 295 2.03 6.43 15.08
CA TYR A 295 3.20 5.62 15.33
C TYR A 295 3.00 4.18 14.83
N SER A 296 4.02 3.65 14.19
CA SER A 296 4.16 2.24 13.85
C SER A 296 5.65 1.88 13.75
N ILE A 297 6.02 0.67 14.15
CA ILE A 297 7.32 0.08 13.82
C ILE A 297 7.50 -0.01 12.29
N SER A 298 6.41 -0.10 11.55
CA SER A 298 6.37 -0.14 10.10
C SER A 298 6.22 1.26 9.50
N ALA A 299 7.28 1.79 8.88
CA ALA A 299 7.22 3.09 8.21
C ALA A 299 6.21 3.14 7.06
N GLY A 300 5.87 1.99 6.46
CA GLY A 300 4.86 1.92 5.39
C GLY A 300 3.42 1.96 5.88
N LEU A 301 3.18 1.77 7.18
CA LEU A 301 1.87 1.89 7.83
C LEU A 301 1.75 3.15 8.71
N ASP A 302 2.81 3.93 8.83
CA ASP A 302 2.89 5.15 9.63
C ASP A 302 2.25 6.34 8.90
N TYR A 303 0.93 6.29 8.74
CA TYR A 303 0.13 7.31 8.06
C TYR A 303 -1.20 7.54 8.82
N PRO A 304 -1.58 8.80 9.10
CA PRO A 304 -2.74 9.13 9.93
C PRO A 304 -4.08 9.06 9.22
N GLY A 305 -4.16 8.46 8.05
CA GLY A 305 -5.37 8.37 7.26
C GLY A 305 -5.51 7.04 6.53
N VAL A 306 -6.68 6.77 5.99
CA VAL A 306 -6.96 5.57 5.20
C VAL A 306 -7.68 5.92 3.90
N SER A 307 -7.57 5.04 2.91
CA SER A 307 -8.33 5.13 1.66
C SER A 307 -9.82 5.40 1.90
N PRO A 308 -10.44 6.32 1.16
CA PRO A 308 -11.88 6.53 1.24
C PRO A 308 -12.69 5.28 0.89
N GLU A 309 -12.14 4.38 0.08
CA GLU A 309 -12.79 3.09 -0.22
C GLU A 309 -12.77 2.15 0.99
N HIS A 310 -11.66 2.07 1.75
CA HIS A 310 -11.62 1.29 2.98
C HIS A 310 -12.57 1.85 4.05
N ALA A 311 -12.64 3.17 4.20
CA ALA A 311 -13.60 3.82 5.07
C ALA A 311 -15.04 3.44 4.68
N TYR A 312 -15.36 3.43 3.39
CA TYR A 312 -16.65 3.02 2.87
C TYR A 312 -16.92 1.52 3.10
N LEU A 313 -15.99 0.63 2.77
CA LEU A 313 -16.16 -0.81 2.95
C LEU A 313 -16.41 -1.17 4.42
N ASN A 314 -15.74 -0.47 5.35
CA ASN A 314 -15.99 -0.58 6.78
C ASN A 314 -17.39 -0.10 7.14
N SER A 315 -17.80 1.08 6.66
CA SER A 315 -19.09 1.68 7.01
C SER A 315 -20.32 0.85 6.59
N ILE A 316 -20.17 0.08 5.52
CA ILE A 316 -21.22 -0.85 5.04
C ILE A 316 -21.05 -2.29 5.53
N GLY A 317 -20.08 -2.55 6.41
CA GLY A 317 -19.80 -3.88 6.95
C GLY A 317 -19.27 -4.90 5.94
N ARG A 318 -18.73 -4.45 4.78
CA ARG A 318 -18.18 -5.36 3.76
C ARG A 318 -16.78 -5.84 4.07
N ALA A 319 -15.97 -5.02 4.69
CA ALA A 319 -14.67 -5.38 5.23
C ALA A 319 -14.60 -4.98 6.70
N ARG A 320 -13.88 -5.76 7.49
CA ARG A 320 -13.56 -5.44 8.88
C ARG A 320 -12.07 -5.18 9.03
N TYR A 321 -11.71 -4.47 10.09
CA TYR A 321 -10.33 -4.06 10.32
C TYR A 321 -9.91 -4.45 11.73
N VAL A 322 -8.73 -5.05 11.84
CA VAL A 322 -8.16 -5.49 13.11
C VAL A 322 -6.85 -4.75 13.34
N ALA A 323 -6.64 -4.31 14.57
CA ALA A 323 -5.38 -3.70 14.96
C ALA A 323 -4.39 -4.80 15.38
N VAL A 324 -3.16 -4.65 14.93
CA VAL A 324 -2.01 -5.52 15.24
C VAL A 324 -0.93 -4.67 15.89
N THR A 325 -0.48 -5.07 17.07
CA THR A 325 0.60 -4.37 17.79
C THR A 325 1.95 -4.63 17.15
N ASP A 326 2.94 -3.79 17.50
CA ASP A 326 4.33 -3.97 17.04
C ASP A 326 4.88 -5.34 17.43
N GLU A 327 4.62 -5.79 18.68
CA GLU A 327 5.09 -7.10 19.16
C GLU A 327 4.45 -8.23 18.35
N GLU A 328 3.13 -8.22 18.16
CA GLU A 328 2.43 -9.21 17.34
C GLU A 328 2.97 -9.26 15.89
N ALA A 329 3.27 -8.09 15.33
CA ALA A 329 3.83 -8.00 13.97
C ALA A 329 5.26 -8.55 13.91
N VAL A 330 6.11 -8.25 14.89
CA VAL A 330 7.49 -8.77 14.97
C VAL A 330 7.49 -10.27 15.20
N GLU A 331 6.64 -10.78 16.10
CA GLU A 331 6.48 -12.23 16.30
C GLU A 331 6.06 -12.93 15.00
N ALA A 332 5.10 -12.38 14.27
CA ALA A 332 4.66 -12.93 12.99
C ALA A 332 5.74 -12.88 11.89
N PHE A 333 6.54 -11.80 11.87
CA PHE A 333 7.69 -11.67 10.99
C PHE A 333 8.70 -12.80 11.23
N GLU A 334 9.09 -12.99 12.50
CA GLU A 334 10.03 -14.03 12.91
C GLU A 334 9.46 -15.44 12.70
N TYR A 335 8.17 -15.62 12.99
CA TYR A 335 7.46 -16.88 12.79
C TYR A 335 7.48 -17.31 11.33
N LEU A 336 7.09 -16.41 10.41
CA LEU A 336 7.08 -16.69 8.98
C LEU A 336 8.49 -17.01 8.45
N ALA A 337 9.51 -16.27 8.93
CA ALA A 337 10.89 -16.51 8.56
C ALA A 337 11.38 -17.91 9.02
N LYS A 338 11.06 -18.32 10.24
CA LYS A 338 11.47 -19.62 10.82
C LYS A 338 10.68 -20.79 10.22
N THR A 339 9.41 -20.58 9.89
CA THR A 339 8.50 -21.66 9.48
C THR A 339 8.53 -21.91 7.98
N GLU A 340 8.51 -20.83 7.17
CA GLU A 340 8.45 -20.92 5.71
C GLU A 340 9.72 -20.41 5.00
N GLY A 341 10.73 -19.92 5.74
CA GLY A 341 11.92 -19.35 5.15
C GLY A 341 11.65 -18.05 4.39
N ILE A 342 10.60 -17.32 4.75
CA ILE A 342 10.18 -16.09 4.06
C ILE A 342 10.36 -14.89 4.99
N ILE A 343 11.28 -14.01 4.66
CA ILE A 343 11.46 -12.71 5.35
C ILE A 343 10.60 -11.68 4.62
N CYS A 344 9.36 -11.53 5.06
CA CYS A 344 8.43 -10.55 4.49
C CYS A 344 8.66 -9.14 5.07
N ALA A 345 8.16 -8.11 4.40
CA ALA A 345 8.16 -6.76 4.97
C ALA A 345 7.36 -6.73 6.30
N ILE A 346 7.79 -5.90 7.25
CA ILE A 346 7.10 -5.76 8.55
C ILE A 346 5.65 -5.28 8.35
N GLU A 347 5.36 -4.53 7.28
CA GLU A 347 4.02 -4.20 6.85
C GLU A 347 3.20 -5.48 6.62
N SER A 348 3.73 -6.42 5.85
CA SER A 348 3.07 -7.69 5.51
C SER A 348 2.89 -8.59 6.72
N ALA A 349 3.83 -8.54 7.66
CA ALA A 349 3.74 -9.30 8.91
C ALA A 349 2.50 -8.94 9.74
N HIS A 350 1.97 -7.70 9.63
CA HIS A 350 0.69 -7.33 10.25
C HIS A 350 -0.46 -8.18 9.71
N ALA A 351 -0.47 -8.50 8.41
CA ALA A 351 -1.51 -9.36 7.83
C ALA A 351 -1.37 -10.82 8.32
N VAL A 352 -0.15 -11.31 8.46
CA VAL A 352 0.13 -12.64 9.04
C VAL A 352 -0.31 -12.69 10.51
N ALA A 353 0.07 -11.69 11.31
CA ALA A 353 -0.32 -11.58 12.71
C ALA A 353 -1.85 -11.50 12.88
N GLY A 354 -2.53 -10.70 12.04
CA GLY A 354 -3.98 -10.60 12.05
C GLY A 354 -4.66 -11.96 11.83
N MET A 355 -4.14 -12.76 10.90
CA MET A 355 -4.61 -14.15 10.70
C MET A 355 -4.31 -15.02 11.91
N MET A 356 -3.09 -14.96 12.47
CA MET A 356 -2.69 -15.78 13.62
C MET A 356 -3.56 -15.51 14.86
N LYS A 357 -4.00 -14.27 15.08
CA LYS A 357 -4.93 -13.92 16.18
C LYS A 357 -6.26 -14.65 16.10
N GLU A 358 -6.69 -15.00 14.92
CA GLU A 358 -8.00 -15.61 14.67
C GLU A 358 -7.93 -17.13 14.37
N ILE A 359 -6.75 -17.68 14.22
CA ILE A 359 -6.53 -19.05 13.74
C ILE A 359 -7.32 -20.09 14.54
N ARG A 360 -7.45 -19.90 15.85
CA ARG A 360 -8.17 -20.83 16.74
C ARG A 360 -9.69 -20.85 16.53
N THR A 361 -10.24 -19.84 15.84
CA THR A 361 -11.67 -19.72 15.55
C THR A 361 -12.01 -20.14 14.14
N MET A 362 -11.02 -20.51 13.33
CA MET A 362 -11.21 -20.94 11.95
C MET A 362 -11.51 -22.42 11.86
N ASP A 363 -12.33 -22.80 10.88
CA ASP A 363 -12.54 -24.20 10.53
C ASP A 363 -11.31 -24.74 9.77
N LYS A 364 -11.00 -26.02 9.99
CA LYS A 364 -9.90 -26.71 9.27
C LYS A 364 -10.11 -26.76 7.76
N ASN A 365 -11.35 -26.67 7.32
CA ASN A 365 -11.69 -26.61 5.90
C ASN A 365 -11.64 -25.19 5.33
N ASP A 366 -11.43 -24.17 6.14
CA ASP A 366 -11.28 -22.81 5.64
C ASP A 366 -10.08 -22.68 4.69
N ILE A 367 -10.16 -21.74 3.80
CA ILE A 367 -9.07 -21.34 2.92
C ILE A 367 -8.79 -19.87 3.19
N VAL A 368 -7.55 -19.57 3.52
CA VAL A 368 -7.09 -18.22 3.83
C VAL A 368 -6.10 -17.75 2.78
N VAL A 369 -6.27 -16.54 2.29
CA VAL A 369 -5.29 -15.86 1.44
C VAL A 369 -4.73 -14.66 2.20
N ILE A 370 -3.40 -14.55 2.29
CA ILE A 370 -2.68 -13.44 2.91
C ILE A 370 -1.83 -12.76 1.84
N THR A 371 -1.95 -11.46 1.68
CA THR A 371 -1.09 -10.71 0.77
C THR A 371 0.23 -10.33 1.45
N LEU A 372 1.33 -10.93 1.02
CA LEU A 372 2.68 -10.49 1.37
C LEU A 372 3.06 -9.33 0.43
N SER A 373 2.78 -8.11 0.87
CA SER A 373 2.84 -6.91 0.05
C SER A 373 4.25 -6.46 -0.33
N GLY A 374 5.27 -6.94 0.40
CA GLY A 374 6.67 -6.62 0.13
C GLY A 374 7.63 -7.52 0.90
N ARG A 375 8.92 -7.47 0.51
CA ARG A 375 10.02 -8.22 1.15
C ARG A 375 10.64 -7.43 2.29
N GLY A 376 11.23 -8.17 3.24
CA GLY A 376 11.68 -7.65 4.52
C GLY A 376 13.17 -7.32 4.64
N ASP A 377 13.97 -7.43 3.57
CA ASP A 377 15.42 -7.12 3.64
C ASP A 377 15.69 -5.74 4.27
N LYS A 378 14.82 -4.77 3.96
CA LYS A 378 14.88 -3.41 4.51
C LYS A 378 14.61 -3.32 6.01
N ASP A 379 13.94 -4.32 6.59
CA ASP A 379 13.42 -4.30 7.96
C ASP A 379 14.30 -5.09 8.93
N VAL A 380 15.19 -5.97 8.44
CA VAL A 380 16.00 -6.86 9.27
C VAL A 380 16.76 -6.11 10.35
N ALA A 381 17.45 -5.01 10.00
CA ALA A 381 18.18 -4.20 10.97
C ALA A 381 17.26 -3.50 12.00
N ALA A 382 16.06 -3.10 11.59
CA ALA A 382 15.07 -2.49 12.50
C ALA A 382 14.50 -3.54 13.48
N ILE A 383 14.24 -4.76 13.02
CA ILE A 383 13.77 -5.87 13.86
C ILE A 383 14.85 -6.29 14.84
N ALA A 384 16.11 -6.40 14.41
CA ALA A 384 17.23 -6.71 15.30
C ALA A 384 17.34 -5.67 16.45
N ARG A 385 17.33 -4.38 16.11
CA ARG A 385 17.30 -3.31 17.12
C ARG A 385 16.10 -3.40 18.06
N TYR A 386 14.93 -3.74 17.54
CA TYR A 386 13.72 -3.94 18.36
C TYR A 386 13.91 -5.08 19.37
N ARG A 387 14.61 -6.16 18.99
CA ARG A 387 14.98 -7.28 19.88
C ARG A 387 16.22 -7.00 20.75
N GLY A 388 16.82 -5.81 20.65
CA GLY A 388 18.01 -5.44 21.43
C GLY A 388 19.31 -5.99 20.87
N GLU A 389 19.31 -6.44 19.61
CA GLU A 389 20.49 -6.88 18.88
C GLU A 389 21.06 -5.72 18.06
N ASP A 390 22.37 -5.55 18.06
CA ASP A 390 23.06 -4.55 17.25
C ASP A 390 23.68 -5.22 16.03
N ILE A 391 23.19 -4.82 14.85
CA ILE A 391 23.77 -5.28 13.59
C ILE A 391 24.67 -4.16 13.08
N HIS A 392 25.96 -4.43 13.07
CA HIS A 392 26.92 -3.58 12.38
C HIS A 392 26.89 -3.90 10.88
N ASP A 393 26.66 -2.87 10.05
CA ASP A 393 26.74 -2.95 8.58
C ASP A 393 28.18 -3.19 8.12
#